data_753fa177bfe21f5e30df9f6f2741ac20
#
_entry.id   753fa177bfe21f5e30df9f6f2741ac20
#
_cell.length_a   1.000
_cell.length_b   1.000
_cell.length_c   1.000
_cell.angle_alpha   90.00
_cell.angle_beta   90.00
_cell.angle_gamma   90.00
#
_symmetry.space_group_name_H-M   'P 1'
#
loop_
_entity.id
_entity.type
_entity.pdbx_description
1 polymer ?
#
loop_
_entity_poly.entity_id
_entity_poly.type
_entity_poly.pdbx_seq_one_letter_code
_entity_poly.pdbx_strand_id
1 'polypeptide(L)'
;MDAIQATGSAAEELRAEGDRVRRETVGDEVHLRGIIEFSSYCCRHCAYCGLRAESGDTRRYRVPPAEVITAACDAEALGLRTVVLQSGEDEWWTAERLADMVAQIKGQTQLAVTLSIG
;
A
#
# COMPACT_ATOMS: atom_id res chain seq x y z
N MET A 1 8.53 29.24 14.88
CA MET A 1 7.14 28.74 15.03
C MET A 1 7.19 27.24 14.77
N ASP A 2 6.62 26.45 15.63
CA ASP A 2 6.56 25.01 15.41
C ASP A 2 5.51 24.75 14.30
N ALA A 3 5.95 24.25 13.15
CA ALA A 3 5.09 24.00 11.98
C ALA A 3 3.91 23.06 12.29
N ILE A 4 4.10 22.15 13.26
CA ILE A 4 3.06 21.18 13.69
C ILE A 4 1.94 21.89 14.45
N GLN A 5 2.21 23.03 15.08
CA GLN A 5 1.24 23.79 15.89
C GLN A 5 0.64 24.98 15.12
N ALA A 6 0.98 25.15 13.85
CA ALA A 6 0.48 26.28 13.06
C ALA A 6 -1.05 26.18 12.87
N THR A 7 -1.76 27.29 13.11
CA THR A 7 -3.21 27.42 12.94
C THR A 7 -3.54 28.72 12.21
N GLY A 8 -4.78 28.88 11.70
CA GLY A 8 -5.21 30.08 10.99
C GLY A 8 -4.33 30.42 9.77
N SER A 9 -4.01 31.71 9.59
CA SER A 9 -3.20 32.19 8.45
C SER A 9 -1.81 31.56 8.40
N ALA A 10 -1.18 31.28 9.54
CA ALA A 10 0.13 30.63 9.57
C ALA A 10 0.08 29.19 9.00
N ALA A 11 -1.00 28.46 9.23
CA ALA A 11 -1.20 27.14 8.62
C ALA A 11 -1.45 27.24 7.09
N GLU A 12 -2.15 28.27 6.65
CA GLU A 12 -2.39 28.53 5.22
C GLU A 12 -1.08 28.90 4.50
N GLU A 13 -0.28 29.77 5.07
CA GLU A 13 1.04 30.12 4.55
C GLU A 13 1.98 28.90 4.45
N LEU A 14 1.97 28.04 5.48
CA LEU A 14 2.75 26.81 5.49
C LEU A 14 2.30 25.83 4.38
N ARG A 15 0.98 25.68 4.16
CA ARG A 15 0.45 24.86 3.06
C ARG A 15 0.80 25.44 1.70
N ALA A 16 0.69 26.76 1.52
CA ALA A 16 1.04 27.43 0.27
C ALA A 16 2.53 27.27 -0.06
N GLU A 17 3.40 27.42 0.95
CA GLU A 17 4.83 27.18 0.77
C GLU A 17 5.15 25.72 0.46
N GLY A 18 4.54 24.76 1.16
CA GLY A 18 4.67 23.33 0.87
C GLY A 18 4.25 23.00 -0.56
N ASP A 19 3.13 23.57 -1.02
CA ASP A 19 2.62 23.38 -2.38
C ASP A 19 3.56 24.01 -3.43
N ARG A 20 4.11 25.18 -3.15
CA ARG A 20 5.11 25.82 -4.02
C ARG A 20 6.35 24.92 -4.18
N VAL A 21 6.90 24.44 -3.07
CA VAL A 21 8.09 23.55 -3.10
C VAL A 21 7.77 22.26 -3.84
N ARG A 22 6.60 21.67 -3.60
CA ARG A 22 6.15 20.47 -4.31
C ARG A 22 6.13 20.68 -5.82
N ARG A 23 5.50 21.78 -6.29
CA ARG A 23 5.42 22.09 -7.72
C ARG A 23 6.78 22.26 -8.36
N GLU A 24 7.69 22.93 -7.67
CA GLU A 24 9.04 23.20 -8.18
C GLU A 24 9.92 21.94 -8.22
N THR A 25 9.69 20.98 -7.32
CA THR A 25 10.56 19.79 -7.16
C THR A 25 10.02 18.53 -7.79
N VAL A 26 8.70 18.28 -7.68
CA VAL A 26 8.05 17.04 -8.14
C VAL A 26 6.92 17.25 -9.15
N GLY A 27 6.58 18.51 -9.45
CA GLY A 27 5.51 18.84 -10.40
C GLY A 27 4.10 18.77 -9.81
N ASP A 28 3.10 18.89 -10.67
CA ASP A 28 1.68 18.94 -10.27
C ASP A 28 0.97 17.58 -10.31
N GLU A 29 1.65 16.55 -10.78
CA GLU A 29 1.05 15.23 -10.90
C GLU A 29 0.88 14.55 -9.53
N VAL A 30 -0.25 13.86 -9.36
CA VAL A 30 -0.52 12.98 -8.22
C VAL A 30 -0.36 11.53 -8.67
N HIS A 31 0.63 10.85 -8.10
CA HIS A 31 0.88 9.44 -8.41
C HIS A 31 -0.07 8.55 -7.60
N LEU A 32 -1.05 7.96 -8.28
CA LEU A 32 -1.94 6.97 -7.69
C LEU A 32 -1.26 5.59 -7.66
N ARG A 33 -1.48 4.88 -6.56
CA ARG A 33 -1.01 3.50 -6.37
C ARG A 33 -2.21 2.61 -6.09
N GLY A 34 -2.24 1.43 -6.71
CA GLY A 34 -3.21 0.39 -6.35
C GLY A 34 -2.78 -0.28 -5.04
N ILE A 35 -3.73 -0.64 -4.20
CA ILE A 35 -3.48 -1.49 -3.03
C ILE A 35 -4.26 -2.79 -3.24
N ILE A 36 -3.56 -3.92 -3.10
CA ILE A 36 -4.14 -5.26 -3.14
C ILE A 36 -3.93 -5.88 -1.77
N GLU A 37 -5.00 -5.92 -0.98
CA GLU A 37 -5.01 -6.53 0.34
C GLU A 37 -5.28 -8.02 0.21
N PHE A 38 -4.22 -8.83 0.13
CA PHE A 38 -4.33 -10.24 -0.25
C PHE A 38 -4.47 -11.22 0.94
N SER A 39 -4.20 -10.77 2.18
CA SER A 39 -4.49 -11.57 3.38
C SER A 39 -4.76 -10.69 4.59
N SER A 40 -5.77 -11.07 5.37
CA SER A 40 -6.07 -10.48 6.67
C SER A 40 -5.55 -11.31 7.85
N TYR A 41 -4.89 -12.44 7.62
CA TYR A 41 -4.25 -13.21 8.67
C TYR A 41 -2.99 -12.50 9.18
N CYS A 42 -2.78 -12.55 10.48
CA CYS A 42 -1.58 -11.99 11.12
C CYS A 42 -1.27 -12.75 12.40
N CYS A 43 0.00 -13.09 12.61
CA CYS A 43 0.48 -13.73 13.83
C CYS A 43 0.91 -12.74 14.92
N ARG A 44 0.89 -11.41 14.65
CA ARG A 44 1.35 -10.37 15.56
C ARG A 44 0.26 -9.84 16.48
N HIS A 45 0.71 -9.24 17.59
CA HIS A 45 -0.12 -8.73 18.70
C HIS A 45 -0.08 -7.20 18.81
N CYS A 46 0.06 -6.49 17.68
CA CYS A 46 0.19 -5.04 17.66
C CYS A 46 -1.08 -4.37 18.21
N ALA A 47 -0.97 -3.68 19.34
CA ALA A 47 -2.11 -3.14 20.09
C ALA A 47 -3.00 -2.17 19.28
N TYR A 48 -2.44 -1.49 18.29
CA TYR A 48 -3.15 -0.52 17.45
C TYR A 48 -3.75 -1.14 16.17
N CYS A 49 -3.42 -2.38 15.84
CA CYS A 49 -3.78 -2.97 14.54
C CYS A 49 -5.06 -3.83 14.63
N GLY A 50 -6.01 -3.56 13.74
CA GLY A 50 -7.23 -4.34 13.63
C GLY A 50 -7.03 -5.78 13.15
N LEU A 51 -5.89 -6.07 12.48
CA LEU A 51 -5.55 -7.41 12.00
C LEU A 51 -4.77 -8.26 13.02
N ARG A 52 -4.45 -7.74 14.21
CA ARG A 52 -3.70 -8.49 15.23
C ARG A 52 -4.30 -9.87 15.50
N ALA A 53 -3.47 -10.79 15.96
CA ALA A 53 -3.85 -12.21 16.15
C ALA A 53 -5.11 -12.39 17.00
N GLU A 54 -5.28 -11.59 18.07
CA GLU A 54 -6.41 -11.68 18.99
C GLU A 54 -7.67 -10.97 18.52
N SER A 55 -7.68 -10.30 17.36
CA SER A 55 -8.88 -9.62 16.86
C SER A 55 -9.97 -10.64 16.50
N GLY A 56 -10.96 -10.77 17.39
CA GLY A 56 -12.09 -11.68 17.22
C GLY A 56 -13.13 -11.20 16.20
N ASP A 57 -13.17 -9.88 15.94
CA ASP A 57 -14.17 -9.27 15.07
C ASP A 57 -13.76 -9.23 13.59
N THR A 58 -12.51 -9.59 13.30
CA THR A 58 -11.97 -9.52 11.93
C THR A 58 -12.27 -10.81 11.17
N ARG A 59 -13.05 -10.69 10.09
CA ARG A 59 -13.20 -11.79 9.14
C ARG A 59 -11.88 -12.08 8.45
N ARG A 60 -11.34 -13.27 8.68
CA ARG A 60 -10.06 -13.70 8.08
C ARG A 60 -10.29 -14.21 6.66
N TYR A 61 -9.40 -13.79 5.74
CA TYR A 61 -9.39 -14.24 4.35
C TYR A 61 -7.97 -14.32 3.81
N ARG A 62 -7.79 -15.11 2.78
CA ARG A 62 -6.63 -15.11 1.87
C ARG A 62 -7.15 -15.09 0.45
N VAL A 63 -6.62 -14.18 -0.34
CA VAL A 63 -6.89 -14.13 -1.78
C VAL A 63 -5.93 -15.11 -2.47
N PRO A 64 -6.43 -16.00 -3.35
CA PRO A 64 -5.56 -16.91 -4.10
C PRO A 64 -4.54 -16.13 -4.96
N PRO A 65 -3.30 -16.63 -5.13
CA PRO A 65 -2.27 -15.96 -5.92
C PRO A 65 -2.74 -15.54 -7.33
N ALA A 66 -3.50 -16.39 -8.00
CA ALA A 66 -4.01 -16.10 -9.34
C ALA A 66 -4.94 -14.87 -9.36
N GLU A 67 -5.76 -14.69 -8.33
CA GLU A 67 -6.65 -13.52 -8.21
C GLU A 67 -5.85 -12.25 -7.91
N VAL A 68 -4.77 -12.34 -7.10
CA VAL A 68 -3.86 -11.22 -6.85
C VAL A 68 -3.18 -10.76 -8.14
N ILE A 69 -2.72 -11.72 -8.96
CA ILE A 69 -2.10 -11.44 -10.26
C ILE A 69 -3.12 -10.78 -11.20
N THR A 70 -4.34 -11.29 -11.27
CA THR A 70 -5.43 -10.69 -12.07
C THR A 70 -5.69 -9.26 -11.63
N ALA A 71 -5.82 -9.01 -10.32
CA ALA A 71 -6.04 -7.66 -9.79
C ALA A 71 -4.88 -6.71 -10.12
N ALA A 72 -3.65 -7.20 -10.19
CA ALA A 72 -2.51 -6.39 -10.62
C ALA A 72 -2.61 -6.04 -12.12
N CYS A 73 -2.98 -6.99 -12.97
CA CYS A 73 -3.23 -6.72 -14.40
C CYS A 73 -4.35 -5.69 -14.59
N ASP A 74 -5.44 -5.81 -13.83
CA ASP A 74 -6.55 -4.84 -13.87
C ASP A 74 -6.10 -3.45 -13.42
N ALA A 75 -5.25 -3.36 -12.38
CA ALA A 75 -4.67 -2.10 -11.93
C ALA A 75 -3.83 -1.42 -13.02
N GLU A 76 -3.03 -2.18 -13.76
CA GLU A 76 -2.28 -1.65 -14.92
C GLU A 76 -3.22 -1.17 -16.03
N ALA A 77 -4.25 -1.95 -16.34
CA ALA A 77 -5.25 -1.59 -17.35
C ALA A 77 -6.01 -0.29 -17.01
N LEU A 78 -6.17 0.01 -15.71
CA LEU A 78 -6.69 1.28 -15.20
C LEU A 78 -5.67 2.45 -15.25
N GLY A 79 -4.46 2.21 -15.73
CA GLY A 79 -3.41 3.22 -15.88
C GLY A 79 -2.55 3.43 -14.63
N LEU A 80 -2.70 2.61 -13.59
CA LEU A 80 -1.80 2.65 -12.44
C LEU A 80 -0.40 2.14 -12.83
N ARG A 81 0.63 2.67 -12.19
CA ARG A 81 2.02 2.29 -12.43
C ARG A 81 2.67 1.57 -11.27
N THR A 82 1.98 1.52 -10.13
CA THR A 82 2.48 0.89 -8.92
C THR A 82 1.34 0.18 -8.21
N VAL A 83 1.61 -1.02 -7.72
CA VAL A 83 0.74 -1.71 -6.77
C VAL A 83 1.48 -1.97 -5.46
N VAL A 84 0.74 -1.84 -4.36
CA VAL A 84 1.16 -2.24 -3.03
C VAL A 84 0.44 -3.54 -2.69
N LEU A 85 1.19 -4.60 -2.51
CA LEU A 85 0.68 -5.88 -2.01
C LEU A 85 0.72 -5.82 -0.48
N GLN A 86 -0.45 -5.84 0.14
CA GLN A 86 -0.59 -5.66 1.58
C GLN A 86 -1.20 -6.89 2.25
N SER A 87 -0.66 -7.26 3.40
CA SER A 87 -1.24 -8.29 4.28
C SER A 87 -0.83 -8.05 5.73
N GLY A 88 -1.47 -8.78 6.64
CA GLY A 88 -0.84 -9.05 7.93
C GLY A 88 0.37 -9.98 7.76
N GLU A 89 1.10 -10.21 8.84
CA GLU A 89 2.17 -11.21 8.85
C GLU A 89 1.55 -12.61 8.89
N ASP A 90 1.34 -13.15 7.70
CA ASP A 90 0.67 -14.43 7.46
C ASP A 90 1.69 -15.49 7.03
N GLU A 91 1.99 -16.42 7.91
CA GLU A 91 3.00 -17.48 7.70
C GLU A 91 2.70 -18.41 6.50
N TRP A 92 1.44 -18.43 6.00
CA TRP A 92 1.13 -19.17 4.80
C TRP A 92 1.84 -18.59 3.55
N TRP A 93 2.08 -17.28 3.56
CA TRP A 93 2.80 -16.59 2.50
C TRP A 93 4.32 -16.68 2.77
N THR A 94 4.92 -17.81 2.41
CA THR A 94 6.38 -17.98 2.49
C THR A 94 7.10 -17.05 1.51
N ALA A 95 8.40 -16.86 1.73
CA ALA A 95 9.24 -16.05 0.84
C ALA A 95 9.18 -16.55 -0.61
N GLU A 96 9.15 -17.88 -0.81
CA GLU A 96 9.07 -18.48 -2.14
C GLU A 96 7.74 -18.16 -2.82
N ARG A 97 6.60 -18.28 -2.10
CA ARG A 97 5.28 -17.96 -2.65
C ARG A 97 5.15 -16.49 -3.01
N LEU A 98 5.69 -15.61 -2.16
CA LEU A 98 5.70 -14.17 -2.43
C LEU A 98 6.58 -13.84 -3.64
N ALA A 99 7.77 -14.41 -3.71
CA ALA A 99 8.70 -14.22 -4.83
C ALA A 99 8.07 -14.69 -6.16
N ASP A 100 7.43 -15.87 -6.15
CA ASP A 100 6.77 -16.42 -7.33
C ASP A 100 5.59 -15.54 -7.79
N MET A 101 4.76 -15.09 -6.85
CA MET A 101 3.66 -14.17 -7.15
C MET A 101 4.16 -12.85 -7.74
N VAL A 102 5.20 -12.25 -7.15
CA VAL A 102 5.81 -11.01 -7.66
C VAL A 102 6.42 -11.24 -9.05
N ALA A 103 7.11 -12.36 -9.26
CA ALA A 103 7.69 -12.71 -10.57
C ALA A 103 6.60 -12.83 -11.64
N GLN A 104 5.47 -13.46 -11.32
CA GLN A 104 4.34 -13.58 -12.25
C GLN A 104 3.69 -12.22 -12.56
N ILE A 105 3.51 -11.35 -11.56
CA ILE A 105 3.03 -9.97 -11.79
C ILE A 105 4.00 -9.23 -12.70
N LYS A 106 5.31 -9.29 -12.42
CA LYS A 106 6.33 -8.63 -13.23
C LYS A 106 6.46 -9.22 -14.65
N GLY A 107 6.14 -10.49 -14.82
CA GLY A 107 6.13 -11.14 -16.15
C GLY A 107 4.94 -10.73 -17.01
N GLN A 108 3.85 -10.24 -16.41
CA GLN A 108 2.61 -9.88 -17.10
C GLN A 108 2.35 -8.37 -17.13
N THR A 109 3.05 -7.58 -16.32
CA THR A 109 2.84 -6.12 -16.20
C THR A 109 4.16 -5.37 -16.13
N GLN A 110 4.09 -4.04 -16.38
CA GLN A 110 5.19 -3.10 -16.14
C GLN A 110 5.09 -2.41 -14.77
N LEU A 111 4.19 -2.85 -13.91
CA LEU A 111 3.97 -2.24 -12.59
C LEU A 111 5.22 -2.32 -11.71
N ALA A 112 5.48 -1.25 -10.98
CA ALA A 112 6.31 -1.31 -9.79
C ALA A 112 5.53 -2.00 -8.68
N VAL A 113 6.15 -2.94 -7.96
CA VAL A 113 5.53 -3.69 -6.87
C VAL A 113 6.18 -3.31 -5.55
N THR A 114 5.36 -2.93 -4.58
CA THR A 114 5.78 -2.67 -3.19
C THR A 114 5.14 -3.73 -2.30
N LEU A 115 5.90 -4.26 -1.36
CA LEU A 115 5.40 -5.19 -0.35
C LEU A 115 5.19 -4.48 0.98
N SER A 116 4.02 -4.65 1.59
CA SER A 116 3.64 -4.19 2.93
C SER A 116 3.05 -5.39 3.68
N ILE A 117 3.94 -6.26 4.16
CA ILE A 117 3.59 -7.63 4.59
C ILE A 117 4.05 -7.99 6.01
N GLY A 118 4.48 -7.02 6.80
CA GLY A 118 4.94 -7.22 8.18
C GLY A 118 6.44 -7.24 8.38
#